data_3fa3a8c2939a73684f454aeef73cbb52
#
_entry.id   3fa3a8c2939a73684f454aeef73cbb52
#
_cell.length_a   1.000
_cell.length_b   1.000
_cell.length_c   1.000
_cell.angle_alpha   90.00
_cell.angle_beta   90.00
_cell.angle_gamma   90.00
#
_symmetry.space_group_name_H-M   'P 1'
#
loop_
_entity.id
_entity.type
_entity.pdbx_description
1 polymer ?
#
loop_
_entity_poly.entity_id
_entity_poly.type
_entity_poly.pdbx_seq_one_letter_code
_entity_poly.pdbx_strand_id
1 'polypeptide(L)'
;MKGKKLMAMLMAGSMLLAGLTGCGGSTAKGGGAAASADDYPNGPVTVICPWGVGGGADVIARKISEVAKNYFDQPIIVENHTGASGTIGMMDAMDADADGYTMVVANGPLFSLTPKYIDVSYDLSDFTMLRGMRQVSLMILTNPQKSSIKTFDDLINYGKTHKITYATSSGPGGDQYVVSSAMFKSLGIEAEPVVMGSEAESINAVVSGQVDCGLGTPPAYYSHQEEGTIQAVATFYPEAVKTPYGEVKSIKDWGV
;
A
#
# COMPACT_ATOMS: atom_id res chain seq x y z
N MET A 1 19.04 58.67 -32.63
CA MET A 1 18.64 59.18 -33.97
C MET A 1 17.58 58.23 -34.47
N LYS A 2 16.37 58.67 -34.49
CA LYS A 2 15.57 58.97 -35.69
C LYS A 2 15.42 57.73 -36.56
N GLY A 3 14.30 57.23 -36.95
CA GLY A 3 12.93 57.71 -36.89
C GLY A 3 12.04 56.83 -37.75
N LYS A 4 10.86 57.04 -37.47
CA LYS A 4 9.69 57.29 -38.34
C LYS A 4 9.01 56.01 -38.84
N LYS A 5 7.80 55.76 -38.34
CA LYS A 5 6.50 56.37 -38.73
C LYS A 5 5.99 55.66 -39.99
N LEU A 6 4.89 55.00 -39.86
CA LEU A 6 3.51 55.47 -40.12
C LEU A 6 3.00 54.99 -41.50
N MET A 7 1.93 54.35 -41.54
CA MET A 7 0.74 54.52 -42.38
C MET A 7 -0.04 53.18 -42.39
N ALA A 8 -1.08 53.06 -41.74
CA ALA A 8 -2.39 53.72 -41.77
C ALA A 8 -3.25 53.37 -42.98
N MET A 9 -4.36 52.78 -42.64
CA MET A 9 -5.71 53.15 -43.09
C MET A 9 -6.32 52.51 -44.34
N LEU A 10 -7.47 51.92 -44.03
CA LEU A 10 -8.76 52.05 -44.72
C LEU A 10 -9.06 51.11 -45.89
N MET A 11 -10.05 50.30 -45.70
CA MET A 11 -11.40 50.33 -46.31
C MET A 11 -12.20 49.18 -45.69
N ALA A 12 -13.17 49.34 -44.90
CA ALA A 12 -14.49 49.96 -45.00
C ALA A 12 -15.35 49.38 -46.12
N GLY A 13 -16.42 48.71 -45.69
CA GLY A 13 -17.60 48.65 -46.52
C GLY A 13 -18.33 47.35 -46.51
N SER A 14 -19.32 47.26 -45.63
CA SER A 14 -20.76 46.97 -45.87
C SER A 14 -21.10 45.59 -46.45
N MET A 15 -22.05 44.90 -45.96
CA MET A 15 -23.46 44.98 -45.66
C MET A 15 -23.96 43.54 -45.38
N LEU A 16 -24.61 43.37 -44.36
CA LEU A 16 -26.04 43.36 -43.99
C LEU A 16 -26.77 42.03 -44.16
N LEU A 17 -27.35 41.63 -43.08
CA LEU A 17 -28.61 40.90 -42.86
C LEU A 17 -28.82 39.54 -43.51
N ALA A 18 -28.89 38.52 -42.68
CA ALA A 18 -30.16 37.86 -42.36
C ALA A 18 -29.93 36.59 -41.56
N GLY A 19 -30.72 36.40 -40.56
CA GLY A 19 -31.03 35.06 -40.04
C GLY A 19 -30.77 34.88 -38.54
N LEU A 20 -31.67 35.44 -37.71
CA LEU A 20 -31.96 34.87 -36.40
C LEU A 20 -32.49 33.46 -36.60
N THR A 21 -31.78 32.48 -36.07
CA THR A 21 -32.39 31.34 -35.38
C THR A 21 -31.37 30.89 -34.31
N GLY A 22 -31.81 31.00 -33.07
CA GLY A 22 -31.07 30.61 -31.92
C GLY A 22 -30.96 29.11 -31.80
N CYS A 23 -29.89 28.70 -31.15
CA CYS A 23 -29.90 27.66 -30.13
C CYS A 23 -28.59 27.74 -29.41
N GLY A 24 -28.65 27.96 -28.11
CA GLY A 24 -27.51 27.96 -27.23
C GLY A 24 -26.74 26.66 -27.30
N GLY A 25 -25.52 26.74 -27.82
CA GLY A 25 -24.55 25.67 -27.69
C GLY A 25 -23.75 25.93 -26.43
N SER A 26 -24.17 25.40 -25.31
CA SER A 26 -23.29 25.12 -24.20
C SER A 26 -22.16 24.26 -24.74
N THR A 27 -20.94 24.72 -24.63
CA THR A 27 -19.76 23.89 -24.78
C THR A 27 -19.80 22.83 -23.67
N ALA A 28 -20.46 21.70 -23.99
CA ALA A 28 -20.31 20.49 -23.20
C ALA A 28 -18.84 20.10 -23.30
N LYS A 29 -18.13 20.18 -22.19
CA LYS A 29 -16.92 19.37 -21.96
C LYS A 29 -17.24 17.98 -22.48
N GLY A 30 -16.37 17.45 -23.34
CA GLY A 30 -16.53 16.13 -23.90
C GLY A 30 -16.70 15.10 -22.78
N GLY A 31 -17.93 14.69 -22.58
CA GLY A 31 -18.21 13.44 -21.87
C GLY A 31 -17.73 12.34 -22.80
N GLY A 32 -16.64 11.68 -22.44
CA GLY A 32 -16.31 10.39 -23.05
C GLY A 32 -17.56 9.52 -22.96
N ALA A 33 -17.98 8.94 -24.07
CA ALA A 33 -19.05 7.95 -24.07
C ALA A 33 -18.68 6.92 -23.00
N ALA A 34 -19.53 6.77 -21.99
CA ALA A 34 -19.40 5.70 -21.04
C ALA A 34 -19.37 4.41 -21.88
N ALA A 35 -18.20 3.73 -21.88
CA ALA A 35 -18.10 2.41 -22.48
C ALA A 35 -19.22 1.56 -21.91
N SER A 36 -19.94 0.81 -22.75
CA SER A 36 -21.01 -0.07 -22.26
C SER A 36 -20.36 -1.05 -21.29
N ALA A 37 -21.04 -1.35 -20.19
CA ALA A 37 -20.54 -2.31 -19.20
C ALA A 37 -20.22 -3.69 -19.81
N ASP A 38 -20.79 -3.98 -20.98
CA ASP A 38 -20.60 -5.21 -21.73
C ASP A 38 -19.23 -5.30 -22.44
N ASP A 39 -18.52 -4.16 -22.62
CA ASP A 39 -17.20 -4.12 -23.27
C ASP A 39 -16.03 -3.90 -22.26
N TYR A 40 -16.33 -3.85 -20.95
CA TYR A 40 -15.31 -3.67 -19.92
C TYR A 40 -14.78 -5.02 -19.41
N PRO A 41 -13.43 -5.18 -19.27
CA PRO A 41 -12.37 -4.27 -19.72
C PRO A 41 -12.03 -4.47 -21.20
N ASN A 42 -11.86 -3.39 -21.98
CA ASN A 42 -11.41 -3.42 -23.37
C ASN A 42 -9.91 -3.07 -23.50
N GLY A 43 -9.21 -2.88 -22.39
CA GLY A 43 -7.78 -2.63 -22.27
C GLY A 43 -7.21 -3.17 -20.97
N PRO A 44 -5.87 -3.13 -20.80
CA PRO A 44 -5.22 -3.56 -19.56
C PRO A 44 -5.74 -2.79 -18.35
N VAL A 45 -5.90 -3.50 -17.21
CA VAL A 45 -6.24 -2.90 -15.92
C VAL A 45 -4.99 -2.87 -15.04
N THR A 46 -4.64 -1.71 -14.51
CA THR A 46 -3.50 -1.54 -13.59
C THR A 46 -3.97 -1.66 -12.14
N VAL A 47 -3.23 -2.45 -11.35
CA VAL A 47 -3.40 -2.53 -9.89
C VAL A 47 -2.15 -1.97 -9.24
N ILE A 48 -2.27 -0.78 -8.67
CA ILE A 48 -1.20 -0.15 -7.89
C ILE A 48 -1.08 -0.88 -6.55
N CYS A 49 0.12 -1.37 -6.23
CA CYS A 49 0.49 -1.90 -4.93
C CYS A 49 1.41 -0.89 -4.22
N PRO A 50 0.98 -0.22 -3.15
CA PRO A 50 1.77 0.82 -2.46
C PRO A 50 2.99 0.30 -1.69
N TRP A 51 3.28 -0.99 -1.79
CA TRP A 51 4.38 -1.65 -1.08
C TRP A 51 5.30 -2.42 -2.03
N GLY A 52 6.49 -2.74 -1.52
CA GLY A 52 7.54 -3.40 -2.29
C GLY A 52 7.18 -4.82 -2.75
N VAL A 53 7.86 -5.24 -3.80
CA VAL A 53 7.71 -6.57 -4.42
C VAL A 53 8.00 -7.67 -3.39
N GLY A 54 7.21 -8.75 -3.43
CA GLY A 54 7.35 -9.92 -2.55
C GLY A 54 6.72 -9.76 -1.18
N GLY A 55 6.22 -8.57 -0.83
CA GLY A 55 5.40 -8.38 0.39
C GLY A 55 4.02 -9.02 0.26
N GLY A 56 3.35 -9.23 1.40
CA GLY A 56 2.06 -9.93 1.42
C GLY A 56 0.97 -9.31 0.55
N ALA A 57 0.97 -7.98 0.38
CA ALA A 57 0.03 -7.29 -0.50
C ALA A 57 0.35 -7.55 -1.98
N ASP A 58 1.62 -7.48 -2.36
CA ASP A 58 2.09 -7.74 -3.72
C ASP A 58 1.79 -9.20 -4.15
N VAL A 59 2.10 -10.15 -3.28
CA VAL A 59 1.81 -11.58 -3.52
C VAL A 59 0.32 -11.82 -3.81
N ILE A 60 -0.57 -11.18 -3.03
CA ILE A 60 -2.02 -11.30 -3.22
C ILE A 60 -2.47 -10.60 -4.50
N ALA A 61 -2.00 -9.38 -4.77
CA ALA A 61 -2.34 -8.65 -5.98
C ALA A 61 -1.97 -9.46 -7.24
N ARG A 62 -0.76 -10.03 -7.27
CA ARG A 62 -0.31 -10.89 -8.39
C ARG A 62 -1.12 -12.19 -8.49
N LYS A 63 -1.50 -12.78 -7.37
CA LYS A 63 -2.34 -13.98 -7.39
C LYS A 63 -3.74 -13.70 -7.92
N ILE A 64 -4.31 -12.55 -7.58
CA ILE A 64 -5.59 -12.09 -8.14
C ILE A 64 -5.44 -11.84 -9.65
N SER A 65 -4.37 -11.15 -10.08
CA SER A 65 -4.06 -10.93 -11.49
C SER A 65 -3.95 -12.26 -12.27
N GLU A 66 -3.31 -13.27 -11.68
CA GLU A 66 -3.20 -14.61 -12.27
C GLU A 66 -4.57 -15.28 -12.46
N VAL A 67 -5.41 -15.24 -11.42
CA VAL A 67 -6.76 -15.84 -11.44
C VAL A 67 -7.70 -15.08 -12.37
N ALA A 68 -7.56 -13.76 -12.46
CA ALA A 68 -8.39 -12.90 -13.28
C ALA A 68 -8.33 -13.23 -14.79
N LYS A 69 -7.21 -13.80 -15.24
CA LYS A 69 -7.05 -14.29 -16.63
C LYS A 69 -8.11 -15.33 -17.05
N ASN A 70 -8.77 -15.97 -16.08
CA ASN A 70 -9.84 -16.92 -16.36
C ASN A 70 -11.21 -16.24 -16.59
N TYR A 71 -11.30 -14.92 -16.34
CA TYR A 71 -12.55 -14.16 -16.36
C TYR A 71 -12.49 -12.95 -17.28
N PHE A 72 -11.31 -12.46 -17.60
CA PHE A 72 -11.09 -11.27 -18.43
C PHE A 72 -10.10 -11.59 -19.55
N ASP A 73 -10.43 -11.16 -20.76
CA ASP A 73 -9.52 -11.25 -21.93
C ASP A 73 -8.36 -10.24 -21.85
N GLN A 74 -8.49 -9.22 -21.01
CA GLN A 74 -7.48 -8.20 -20.82
C GLN A 74 -6.60 -8.49 -19.59
N PRO A 75 -5.29 -8.18 -19.64
CA PRO A 75 -4.41 -8.42 -18.53
C PRO A 75 -4.67 -7.46 -17.36
N ILE A 76 -4.55 -7.98 -16.14
CA ILE A 76 -4.42 -7.16 -14.93
C ILE A 76 -2.93 -7.07 -14.59
N ILE A 77 -2.39 -5.86 -14.60
CA ILE A 77 -0.97 -5.56 -14.40
C ILE A 77 -0.77 -5.01 -12.98
N VAL A 78 0.13 -5.61 -12.21
CA VAL A 78 0.47 -5.14 -10.86
C VAL A 78 1.72 -4.28 -10.93
N GLU A 79 1.60 -3.03 -10.49
CA GLU A 79 2.68 -2.05 -10.41
C GLU A 79 2.95 -1.67 -8.95
N ASN A 80 4.22 -1.66 -8.53
CA ASN A 80 4.60 -1.33 -7.16
C ASN A 80 5.03 0.14 -7.08
N HIS A 81 4.17 1.00 -6.51
CA HIS A 81 4.41 2.43 -6.29
C HIS A 81 4.72 2.66 -4.82
N THR A 82 5.99 2.48 -4.44
CA THR A 82 6.43 2.50 -3.05
C THR A 82 6.82 3.90 -2.58
N GLY A 83 6.80 4.11 -1.27
CA GLY A 83 7.33 5.31 -0.61
C GLY A 83 6.37 5.90 0.41
N ALA A 84 6.94 6.67 1.35
CA ALA A 84 6.24 7.35 2.43
C ALA A 84 5.17 6.45 3.11
N SER A 85 5.55 5.22 3.48
CA SER A 85 4.68 4.23 4.12
C SER A 85 3.42 3.86 3.30
N GLY A 86 3.50 3.94 1.97
CA GLY A 86 2.43 3.59 1.04
C GLY A 86 1.60 4.78 0.54
N THR A 87 1.83 5.98 1.05
CA THR A 87 1.03 7.16 0.66
C THR A 87 1.26 7.58 -0.78
N ILE A 88 2.47 7.36 -1.34
CA ILE A 88 2.76 7.69 -2.75
C ILE A 88 1.84 6.88 -3.67
N GLY A 89 1.78 5.55 -3.51
CA GLY A 89 0.90 4.74 -4.35
C GLY A 89 -0.59 5.05 -4.19
N MET A 90 -1.01 5.50 -3.00
CA MET A 90 -2.38 5.97 -2.79
C MET A 90 -2.67 7.27 -3.54
N MET A 91 -1.74 8.23 -3.52
CA MET A 91 -1.88 9.48 -4.26
C MET A 91 -1.88 9.25 -5.78
N ASP A 92 -0.97 8.39 -6.28
CA ASP A 92 -0.96 8.02 -7.70
C ASP A 92 -2.29 7.39 -8.16
N ALA A 93 -2.91 6.58 -7.28
CA ALA A 93 -4.22 5.99 -7.57
C ALA A 93 -5.36 7.02 -7.50
N MET A 94 -5.30 7.99 -6.59
CA MET A 94 -6.28 9.08 -6.49
C MET A 94 -6.22 10.00 -7.71
N ASP A 95 -5.02 10.25 -8.24
CA ASP A 95 -4.79 11.13 -9.40
C ASP A 95 -5.15 10.45 -10.74
N ALA A 96 -5.39 9.13 -10.75
CA ALA A 96 -5.80 8.39 -11.93
C ALA A 96 -7.26 8.67 -12.32
N ASP A 97 -7.59 8.43 -13.60
CA ASP A 97 -8.97 8.55 -14.07
C ASP A 97 -9.88 7.55 -13.37
N ALA A 98 -11.08 7.98 -12.96
CA ALA A 98 -12.07 7.14 -12.29
C ALA A 98 -12.91 6.32 -13.32
N ASP A 99 -12.23 5.61 -14.21
CA ASP A 99 -12.82 4.85 -15.32
C ASP A 99 -12.82 3.32 -15.09
N GLY A 100 -12.24 2.88 -13.96
CA GLY A 100 -12.14 1.48 -13.59
C GLY A 100 -10.86 0.78 -14.07
N TYR A 101 -10.00 1.44 -14.85
CA TYR A 101 -8.75 0.84 -15.36
C TYR A 101 -7.57 1.00 -14.40
N THR A 102 -7.70 1.83 -13.36
CA THR A 102 -6.72 1.92 -12.27
C THR A 102 -7.36 1.54 -10.95
N MET A 103 -6.78 0.56 -10.28
CA MET A 103 -7.18 0.10 -8.96
C MET A 103 -5.99 0.20 -8.00
N VAL A 104 -6.25 0.23 -6.70
CA VAL A 104 -5.19 0.22 -5.68
C VAL A 104 -5.48 -0.85 -4.62
N VAL A 105 -4.44 -1.54 -4.19
CA VAL A 105 -4.51 -2.41 -3.01
C VAL A 105 -4.22 -1.55 -1.78
N ALA A 106 -5.20 -1.43 -0.89
CA ALA A 106 -5.06 -0.62 0.32
C ALA A 106 -5.32 -1.45 1.58
N ASN A 107 -4.84 -0.95 2.71
CA ASN A 107 -5.19 -1.46 4.04
C ASN A 107 -5.81 -0.34 4.89
N GLY A 108 -6.53 -0.72 5.96
CA GLY A 108 -7.20 0.24 6.85
C GLY A 108 -6.27 1.31 7.44
N PRO A 109 -5.06 0.98 7.89
CA PRO A 109 -4.09 1.96 8.38
C PRO A 109 -3.77 3.13 7.44
N LEU A 110 -3.78 2.93 6.12
CA LEU A 110 -3.56 4.02 5.16
C LEU A 110 -4.61 5.14 5.28
N PHE A 111 -5.81 4.83 5.75
CA PHE A 111 -6.90 5.80 5.96
C PHE A 111 -7.06 6.24 7.42
N SER A 112 -6.70 5.40 8.38
CA SER A 112 -7.00 5.66 9.80
C SER A 112 -5.79 6.03 10.65
N LEU A 113 -4.61 5.54 10.34
CA LEU A 113 -3.39 5.71 11.12
C LEU A 113 -2.40 6.65 10.43
N THR A 114 -2.02 6.33 9.19
CA THR A 114 -0.98 7.06 8.44
C THR A 114 -1.26 8.56 8.34
N PRO A 115 -2.50 9.05 8.10
CA PRO A 115 -2.80 10.47 8.05
C PRO A 115 -2.58 11.24 9.37
N LYS A 116 -2.38 10.53 10.48
CA LYS A 116 -2.05 11.15 11.78
C LYS A 116 -0.57 11.47 11.95
N TYR A 117 0.28 10.93 11.09
CA TYR A 117 1.73 11.04 11.15
C TYR A 117 2.34 11.63 9.88
N ILE A 118 1.68 11.45 8.74
CA ILE A 118 2.11 11.90 7.43
C ILE A 118 0.99 12.75 6.85
N ASP A 119 1.31 13.94 6.35
CA ASP A 119 0.36 14.78 5.63
C ASP A 119 0.03 14.14 4.28
N VAL A 120 -1.25 13.84 4.06
CA VAL A 120 -1.76 13.18 2.85
C VAL A 120 -2.91 13.99 2.26
N SER A 121 -3.04 13.95 0.94
CA SER A 121 -4.10 14.68 0.21
C SER A 121 -5.32 13.82 -0.11
N TYR A 122 -5.37 12.58 0.35
CA TYR A 122 -6.48 11.64 0.11
C TYR A 122 -7.23 11.27 1.39
N ASP A 123 -8.48 10.88 1.23
CA ASP A 123 -9.25 10.19 2.26
C ASP A 123 -10.06 9.01 1.66
N LEU A 124 -10.82 8.30 2.51
CA LEU A 124 -11.58 7.14 2.07
C LEU A 124 -12.68 7.48 1.04
N SER A 125 -13.19 8.71 1.03
CA SER A 125 -14.25 9.16 0.11
C SER A 125 -13.76 9.38 -1.31
N ASP A 126 -12.45 9.48 -1.53
CA ASP A 126 -11.85 9.61 -2.85
C ASP A 126 -11.81 8.27 -3.61
N PHE A 127 -12.10 7.16 -2.93
CA PHE A 127 -12.00 5.81 -3.50
C PHE A 127 -13.33 5.07 -3.46
N THR A 128 -13.61 4.32 -4.52
CA THR A 128 -14.69 3.33 -4.52
C THR A 128 -14.16 1.99 -4.02
N MET A 129 -14.62 1.57 -2.83
CA MET A 129 -14.22 0.28 -2.26
C MET A 129 -14.91 -0.87 -3.00
N LEU A 130 -14.13 -1.71 -3.67
CA LEU A 130 -14.65 -2.87 -4.40
C LEU A 130 -14.89 -4.06 -3.47
N ARG A 131 -13.83 -4.53 -2.78
CA ARG A 131 -13.92 -5.68 -1.88
C ARG A 131 -12.77 -5.76 -0.89
N GLY A 132 -13.09 -6.21 0.33
CA GLY A 132 -12.07 -6.72 1.24
C GLY A 132 -11.58 -8.09 0.78
N MET A 133 -10.27 -8.22 0.60
CA MET A 133 -9.67 -9.44 0.06
C MET A 133 -9.19 -10.37 1.17
N ARG A 134 -8.68 -9.82 2.25
CA ARG A 134 -8.24 -10.58 3.43
C ARG A 134 -8.20 -9.70 4.67
N GLN A 135 -8.20 -10.35 5.81
CA GLN A 135 -7.81 -9.73 7.05
C GLN A 135 -6.28 -9.81 7.19
N VAL A 136 -5.63 -8.69 7.47
CA VAL A 136 -4.18 -8.66 7.65
C VAL A 136 -3.87 -9.00 9.10
N SER A 137 -3.10 -10.07 9.31
CA SER A 137 -2.57 -10.44 10.62
C SER A 137 -1.07 -10.18 10.61
N LEU A 138 -0.63 -9.09 11.22
CA LEU A 138 0.78 -8.78 11.35
C LEU A 138 1.39 -9.68 12.42
N MET A 139 2.49 -10.35 12.09
CA MET A 139 3.19 -11.28 12.96
C MET A 139 4.54 -10.74 13.38
N ILE A 140 4.96 -11.09 14.58
CA ILE A 140 6.33 -10.93 15.05
C ILE A 140 7.10 -12.19 14.71
N LEU A 141 8.17 -12.03 13.94
CA LEU A 141 8.97 -13.09 13.36
C LEU A 141 10.36 -13.13 13.98
N THR A 142 10.85 -14.33 14.29
CA THR A 142 12.21 -14.58 14.75
C THR A 142 12.86 -15.71 13.96
N ASN A 143 14.18 -15.84 14.02
CA ASN A 143 14.88 -16.98 13.42
C ASN A 143 15.29 -17.97 14.53
N PRO A 144 14.60 -19.11 14.67
CA PRO A 144 14.89 -20.08 15.74
C PRO A 144 16.22 -20.82 15.58
N GLN A 145 16.84 -20.74 14.40
CA GLN A 145 18.15 -21.37 14.13
C GLN A 145 19.32 -20.47 14.49
N LYS A 146 19.15 -19.14 14.47
CA LYS A 146 20.21 -18.17 14.69
C LYS A 146 20.07 -17.37 15.99
N SER A 147 18.89 -17.40 16.61
CA SER A 147 18.57 -16.67 17.83
C SER A 147 18.11 -17.62 18.94
N SER A 148 18.35 -17.25 20.19
CA SER A 148 17.75 -17.87 21.36
C SER A 148 16.27 -17.50 21.55
N ILE A 149 15.78 -16.53 20.79
CA ILE A 149 14.42 -16.04 20.85
C ILE A 149 13.52 -16.97 20.02
N LYS A 150 12.86 -17.90 20.68
CA LYS A 150 11.99 -18.91 20.07
C LYS A 150 10.50 -18.69 20.40
N THR A 151 10.22 -17.87 21.39
CA THR A 151 8.88 -17.52 21.84
C THR A 151 8.78 -16.02 22.07
N PHE A 152 7.57 -15.50 22.24
CA PHE A 152 7.40 -14.11 22.61
C PHE A 152 7.89 -13.82 24.02
N ASP A 153 7.78 -14.79 24.94
CA ASP A 153 8.37 -14.70 26.28
C ASP A 153 9.89 -14.58 26.23
N ASP A 154 10.56 -15.33 25.32
CA ASP A 154 12.00 -15.19 25.13
C ASP A 154 12.36 -13.80 24.61
N LEU A 155 11.56 -13.23 23.68
CA LEU A 155 11.76 -11.87 23.19
C LEU A 155 11.65 -10.84 24.32
N ILE A 156 10.63 -10.97 25.16
CA ILE A 156 10.45 -10.10 26.33
C ILE A 156 11.64 -10.23 27.30
N ASN A 157 12.03 -11.45 27.62
CA ASN A 157 13.13 -11.69 28.57
C ASN A 157 14.47 -11.21 28.04
N TYR A 158 14.75 -11.43 26.76
CA TYR A 158 15.96 -10.93 26.10
C TYR A 158 15.97 -9.38 26.09
N GLY A 159 14.84 -8.76 25.75
CA GLY A 159 14.70 -7.30 25.69
C GLY A 159 14.82 -6.59 27.04
N LYS A 160 14.66 -7.30 28.19
CA LYS A 160 14.90 -6.72 29.53
C LYS A 160 16.37 -6.40 29.81
N THR A 161 17.28 -7.06 29.11
CA THR A 161 18.73 -6.94 29.35
C THR A 161 19.54 -6.54 28.12
N HIS A 162 18.90 -6.55 26.93
CA HIS A 162 19.51 -6.21 25.67
C HIS A 162 18.60 -5.26 24.89
N LYS A 163 19.20 -4.34 24.14
CA LYS A 163 18.46 -3.55 23.15
C LYS A 163 18.06 -4.46 21.98
N ILE A 164 16.79 -4.47 21.64
CA ILE A 164 16.24 -5.24 20.51
C ILE A 164 16.46 -4.46 19.21
N THR A 165 16.91 -5.13 18.17
CA THR A 165 16.84 -4.64 16.80
C THR A 165 15.69 -5.33 16.07
N TYR A 166 14.84 -4.56 15.37
CA TYR A 166 13.72 -5.16 14.63
C TYR A 166 13.56 -4.59 13.24
N ALA A 167 13.34 -5.48 12.25
CA ALA A 167 13.08 -5.08 10.88
C ALA A 167 11.60 -4.73 10.67
N THR A 168 11.36 -3.65 9.93
CA THR A 168 10.04 -3.18 9.53
C THR A 168 10.07 -2.68 8.10
N SER A 169 9.03 -2.96 7.32
CA SER A 169 8.90 -2.49 5.93
C SER A 169 8.27 -1.11 5.80
N SER A 170 7.94 -0.47 6.91
CA SER A 170 7.41 0.89 6.92
C SER A 170 8.21 1.76 7.88
N GLY A 171 8.40 3.03 7.51
CA GLY A 171 9.00 4.04 8.35
C GLY A 171 7.99 4.70 9.31
N PRO A 172 8.39 5.81 9.96
CA PRO A 172 7.49 6.58 10.81
C PRO A 172 6.15 6.89 10.12
N GLY A 173 5.04 6.65 10.82
CA GLY A 173 3.68 6.80 10.29
C GLY A 173 3.12 5.56 9.60
N GLY A 174 3.93 4.57 9.25
CA GLY A 174 3.44 3.28 8.75
C GLY A 174 3.01 2.36 9.90
N ASP A 175 2.10 1.46 9.58
CA ASP A 175 1.46 0.57 10.55
C ASP A 175 2.46 -0.30 11.31
N GLN A 176 3.36 -0.99 10.61
CA GLN A 176 4.36 -1.85 11.23
C GLN A 176 5.26 -1.10 12.20
N TYR A 177 5.72 0.09 11.81
CA TYR A 177 6.56 0.93 12.66
C TYR A 177 5.84 1.38 13.93
N VAL A 178 4.60 1.90 13.77
CA VAL A 178 3.83 2.46 14.89
C VAL A 178 3.44 1.38 15.89
N VAL A 179 2.89 0.24 15.42
CA VAL A 179 2.45 -0.82 16.34
C VAL A 179 3.61 -1.48 17.06
N SER A 180 4.76 -1.68 16.39
CA SER A 180 5.95 -2.26 17.05
C SER A 180 6.56 -1.33 18.06
N SER A 181 6.70 -0.05 17.72
CA SER A 181 7.20 0.96 18.65
C SER A 181 6.31 1.08 19.90
N ALA A 182 4.99 1.04 19.72
CA ALA A 182 4.03 1.05 20.81
C ALA A 182 4.17 -0.21 21.68
N MET A 183 4.27 -1.38 21.07
CA MET A 183 4.46 -2.65 21.78
C MET A 183 5.73 -2.65 22.63
N PHE A 184 6.90 -2.37 22.05
CA PHE A 184 8.16 -2.37 22.80
C PHE A 184 8.15 -1.33 23.92
N LYS A 185 7.56 -0.16 23.66
CA LYS A 185 7.39 0.87 24.67
C LYS A 185 6.49 0.42 25.83
N SER A 186 5.38 -0.27 25.55
CA SER A 186 4.46 -0.76 26.59
C SER A 186 5.09 -1.87 27.44
N LEU A 187 5.99 -2.67 26.84
CA LEU A 187 6.76 -3.71 27.53
C LEU A 187 7.98 -3.16 28.30
N GLY A 188 8.28 -1.85 28.18
CA GLY A 188 9.47 -1.25 28.78
C GLY A 188 10.78 -1.72 28.16
N ILE A 189 10.75 -2.19 26.91
CA ILE A 189 11.88 -2.71 26.16
C ILE A 189 12.47 -1.62 25.27
N GLU A 190 13.80 -1.42 25.36
CA GLU A 190 14.51 -0.57 24.41
C GLU A 190 14.64 -1.31 23.07
N ALA A 191 14.08 -0.73 22.00
CA ALA A 191 14.12 -1.34 20.69
C ALA A 191 14.42 -0.31 19.58
N GLU A 192 15.20 -0.74 18.60
CA GLU A 192 15.62 0.07 17.45
C GLU A 192 15.05 -0.48 16.15
N PRO A 193 14.24 0.31 15.42
CA PRO A 193 13.72 -0.07 14.13
C PRO A 193 14.81 0.00 13.04
N VAL A 194 14.89 -1.03 12.22
CA VAL A 194 15.66 -1.07 10.98
C VAL A 194 14.66 -1.07 9.83
N VAL A 195 14.50 0.10 9.19
CA VAL A 195 13.51 0.27 8.12
C VAL A 195 14.06 -0.30 6.82
N MET A 196 13.33 -1.24 6.24
CA MET A 196 13.65 -1.91 4.99
C MET A 196 12.78 -1.37 3.84
N GLY A 197 13.22 -1.57 2.59
CA GLY A 197 12.49 -1.13 1.40
C GLY A 197 11.23 -1.95 1.09
N SER A 198 11.14 -3.17 1.65
CA SER A 198 10.01 -4.08 1.47
C SER A 198 9.85 -5.06 2.63
N GLU A 199 8.67 -5.69 2.71
CA GLU A 199 8.41 -6.76 3.68
C GLU A 199 9.34 -7.98 3.43
N ALA A 200 9.62 -8.30 2.17
CA ALA A 200 10.55 -9.37 1.83
C ALA A 200 11.97 -9.10 2.36
N GLU A 201 12.46 -7.86 2.25
CA GLU A 201 13.74 -7.46 2.83
C GLU A 201 13.73 -7.54 4.36
N SER A 202 12.62 -7.12 5.01
CA SER A 202 12.42 -7.25 6.45
C SER A 202 12.51 -8.71 6.89
N ILE A 203 11.84 -9.63 6.20
CA ILE A 203 11.91 -11.07 6.46
C ILE A 203 13.34 -11.60 6.25
N ASN A 204 14.00 -11.21 5.16
CA ASN A 204 15.37 -11.62 4.87
C ASN A 204 16.38 -11.15 5.94
N ALA A 205 16.18 -9.97 6.51
CA ALA A 205 16.99 -9.47 7.62
C ALA A 205 16.87 -10.38 8.87
N VAL A 206 15.68 -10.90 9.16
CA VAL A 206 15.46 -11.89 10.24
C VAL A 206 16.10 -13.24 9.87
N VAL A 207 15.90 -13.73 8.65
CA VAL A 207 16.49 -14.99 8.16
C VAL A 207 18.02 -14.95 8.23
N SER A 208 18.62 -13.84 7.86
CA SER A 208 20.08 -13.67 7.92
C SER A 208 20.62 -13.48 9.35
N GLY A 209 19.77 -13.16 10.33
CA GLY A 209 20.17 -12.81 11.69
C GLY A 209 20.78 -11.41 11.80
N GLN A 210 20.48 -10.53 10.85
CA GLN A 210 20.91 -9.12 10.89
C GLN A 210 20.17 -8.35 11.98
N VAL A 211 18.96 -8.78 12.33
CA VAL A 211 18.11 -8.22 13.39
C VAL A 211 17.61 -9.34 14.31
N ASP A 212 17.21 -8.99 15.53
CA ASP A 212 16.71 -9.94 16.52
C ASP A 212 15.32 -10.47 16.18
N CYS A 213 14.47 -9.61 15.63
CA CYS A 213 13.14 -9.96 15.15
C CYS A 213 12.70 -9.05 14.00
N GLY A 214 11.55 -9.32 13.42
CA GLY A 214 10.99 -8.50 12.36
C GLY A 214 9.48 -8.68 12.30
N LEU A 215 8.87 -7.97 11.36
CA LEU A 215 7.45 -8.05 11.13
C LEU A 215 7.16 -8.57 9.72
N GLY A 216 6.10 -9.34 9.64
CA GLY A 216 5.65 -9.87 8.36
C GLY A 216 4.20 -10.33 8.40
N THR A 217 3.61 -10.45 7.24
CA THR A 217 2.25 -10.95 7.07
C THR A 217 2.25 -12.28 6.33
N PRO A 218 1.39 -13.24 6.70
CA PRO A 218 1.13 -14.38 5.83
C PRO A 218 0.60 -13.89 4.47
N PRO A 219 1.01 -14.44 3.33
CA PRO A 219 1.88 -15.57 3.10
C PRO A 219 3.37 -15.23 2.86
N ALA A 220 3.79 -13.97 3.07
CA ALA A 220 5.13 -13.52 2.69
C ALA A 220 6.28 -14.32 3.37
N TYR A 221 6.04 -14.89 4.56
CA TYR A 221 7.06 -15.65 5.30
C TYR A 221 6.83 -17.17 5.33
N TYR A 222 5.75 -17.69 4.75
CA TYR A 222 5.42 -19.12 4.90
C TYR A 222 6.48 -20.09 4.36
N SER A 223 7.12 -19.78 3.24
CA SER A 223 8.23 -20.58 2.72
C SER A 223 9.39 -20.70 3.70
N HIS A 224 9.74 -19.59 4.34
CA HIS A 224 10.79 -19.56 5.37
C HIS A 224 10.38 -20.29 6.65
N GLN A 225 9.10 -20.31 6.98
CA GLN A 225 8.60 -21.07 8.11
C GLN A 225 8.60 -22.57 7.83
N GLU A 226 8.28 -22.99 6.59
CA GLU A 226 8.41 -24.37 6.13
C GLU A 226 9.87 -24.85 6.19
N GLU A 227 10.82 -23.99 5.81
CA GLU A 227 12.26 -24.25 5.92
C GLU A 227 12.78 -24.19 7.36
N GLY A 228 11.97 -23.76 8.33
CA GLY A 228 12.36 -23.58 9.73
C GLY A 228 13.32 -22.43 9.98
N THR A 229 13.50 -21.51 9.02
CA THR A 229 14.34 -20.31 9.14
C THR A 229 13.61 -19.14 9.77
N ILE A 230 12.28 -19.17 9.80
CA ILE A 230 11.41 -18.21 10.46
C ILE A 230 10.42 -18.91 11.36
N GLN A 231 10.11 -18.28 12.49
CA GLN A 231 9.01 -18.64 13.38
C GLN A 231 8.19 -17.39 13.73
N ALA A 232 6.88 -17.47 13.59
CA ALA A 232 5.96 -16.46 14.10
C ALA A 232 5.75 -16.70 15.61
N VAL A 233 6.12 -15.74 16.45
CA VAL A 233 6.10 -15.90 17.91
C VAL A 233 4.90 -15.20 18.57
N ALA A 234 4.33 -14.17 17.93
CA ALA A 234 3.10 -13.51 18.36
C ALA A 234 2.45 -12.76 17.19
N THR A 235 1.17 -12.39 17.36
CA THR A 235 0.42 -11.58 16.39
C THR A 235 -0.13 -10.32 17.04
N PHE A 236 -0.18 -9.24 16.26
CA PHE A 236 -0.91 -8.01 16.63
C PHE A 236 -2.42 -8.12 16.43
N TYR A 237 -2.90 -9.24 15.89
CA TYR A 237 -4.33 -9.47 15.77
C TYR A 237 -4.97 -9.65 17.16
N PRO A 238 -6.20 -9.15 17.38
CA PRO A 238 -6.85 -9.21 18.72
C PRO A 238 -7.05 -10.61 19.29
N GLU A 239 -7.01 -11.62 18.44
CA GLU A 239 -7.22 -13.03 18.78
C GLU A 239 -6.07 -13.88 18.26
N ALA A 240 -5.89 -15.07 18.81
CA ALA A 240 -4.93 -16.01 18.28
C ALA A 240 -5.25 -16.40 16.83
N VAL A 241 -4.22 -16.50 15.99
CA VAL A 241 -4.35 -16.80 14.57
C VAL A 241 -3.92 -18.23 14.30
N LYS A 242 -4.80 -19.01 13.68
CA LYS A 242 -4.46 -20.34 13.20
C LYS A 242 -3.73 -20.23 11.87
N THR A 243 -2.55 -20.82 11.80
CA THR A 243 -1.74 -20.91 10.59
C THR A 243 -1.53 -22.38 10.19
N PRO A 244 -1.06 -22.68 8.99
CA PRO A 244 -0.67 -24.05 8.63
C PRO A 244 0.40 -24.68 9.55
N TYR A 245 1.14 -23.84 10.28
CA TYR A 245 2.26 -24.23 11.15
C TYR A 245 1.94 -24.16 12.63
N GLY A 246 0.68 -23.97 12.99
CA GLY A 246 0.21 -23.90 14.37
C GLY A 246 -0.52 -22.61 14.71
N GLU A 247 -0.90 -22.48 15.97
CA GLU A 247 -1.58 -21.32 16.50
C GLU A 247 -0.57 -20.28 16.99
N VAL A 248 -0.74 -19.04 16.56
CA VAL A 248 0.07 -17.89 16.99
C VAL A 248 -0.78 -17.02 17.92
N LYS A 249 -0.34 -16.88 19.17
CA LYS A 249 -1.05 -16.13 20.22
C LYS A 249 -1.04 -14.63 19.96
N SER A 250 -2.08 -13.95 20.42
CA SER A 250 -2.17 -12.48 20.40
C SER A 250 -1.23 -11.85 21.44
N ILE A 251 -0.61 -10.70 21.10
CA ILE A 251 0.15 -9.91 22.10
C ILE A 251 -0.71 -9.48 23.29
N LYS A 252 -2.04 -9.43 23.15
CA LYS A 252 -2.99 -9.19 24.25
C LYS A 252 -2.85 -10.19 25.39
N ASP A 253 -2.41 -11.42 25.11
CA ASP A 253 -2.19 -12.45 26.13
C ASP A 253 -1.06 -12.08 27.09
N TRP A 254 -0.23 -11.10 26.72
CA TRP A 254 0.84 -10.53 27.56
C TRP A 254 0.54 -9.12 28.08
N GLY A 255 -0.71 -8.66 27.90
CA GLY A 255 -1.18 -7.37 28.42
C GLY A 255 -0.74 -6.16 27.58
N VAL A 256 -0.42 -6.37 26.32
CA VAL A 256 0.04 -5.33 25.37
C VAL A 256 -1.10 -4.82 24.51
#